data_101b40db3e79ad47c5d50eb9e4e188f2
#
_entry.id   101b40db3e79ad47c5d50eb9e4e188f2
#
_cell.length_a   1.000
_cell.length_b   1.000
_cell.length_c   1.000
_cell.angle_alpha   90.00
_cell.angle_beta   90.00
_cell.angle_gamma   90.00
#
_symmetry.space_group_name_H-M   'P 1'
#
loop_
_entity.id
_entity.type
_entity.pdbx_description
1 polymer ?
#
loop_
_entity_poly.entity_id
_entity_poly.type
_entity_poly.pdbx_seq_one_letter_code
_entity_poly.pdbx_strand_id
1 'polypeptide(L)'
;MRRILSIVAALLWLPAWVTAGHLEPFSDVPIPAVNPQTPAKVELGKKLFFDRRLSGDGTMSCVTCHDPQQGFSDGLPISLHYPTTRNWRNSPTLINIGFQKFLFYDGRATTLEDQALFPMMSAFEMNQNLDYLEEEIRAVPEYVAAFTEVFGDGDVTRERIAMAIAAFERTLVSRDAPIDRYLEGDKDALSPEAEQGYAIFTGKGKCAECHFGVNLADDKFHALQVPENPEYQNDPRIAATRRFVAKVYHFEDYRTLEEDPGRYLITREAKDWKAFKTSTLREIAGTAPYMHNGIYATLEEVIEFFDRGGGEGNTVLKPLNLTAAEKEQLRTFLVEGLTGAPLNLTYPKVP
;
A
#
# COMPACT_ATOMS: atom_id res chain seq x y z
N MET A 1 -29.92 -8.78 -66.39
CA MET A 1 -28.57 -8.29 -66.01
C MET A 1 -28.73 -7.43 -64.73
N ARG A 2 -28.51 -8.02 -63.54
CA ARG A 2 -28.56 -7.30 -62.25
C ARG A 2 -27.14 -6.96 -61.85
N ARG A 3 -26.84 -5.67 -61.68
CA ARG A 3 -25.55 -5.19 -61.18
C ARG A 3 -25.59 -5.21 -59.63
N ILE A 4 -24.68 -6.03 -59.04
CA ILE A 4 -24.45 -6.02 -57.59
C ILE A 4 -23.43 -4.92 -57.30
N LEU A 5 -23.86 -3.91 -56.57
CA LEU A 5 -22.94 -2.93 -55.98
C LEU A 5 -22.35 -3.51 -54.69
N SER A 6 -21.04 -3.74 -54.71
CA SER A 6 -20.28 -4.09 -53.52
C SER A 6 -19.91 -2.80 -52.78
N ILE A 7 -20.48 -2.63 -51.58
CA ILE A 7 -20.09 -1.55 -50.65
C ILE A 7 -18.87 -2.08 -49.87
N VAL A 8 -17.70 -1.51 -50.14
CA VAL A 8 -16.49 -1.72 -49.34
C VAL A 8 -16.56 -0.78 -48.14
N ALA A 9 -16.85 -1.35 -46.97
CA ALA A 9 -16.77 -0.61 -45.72
C ALA A 9 -15.29 -0.44 -45.35
N ALA A 10 -14.80 0.78 -45.46
CA ALA A 10 -13.47 1.17 -44.95
C ALA A 10 -13.55 1.23 -43.42
N LEU A 11 -13.02 0.24 -42.73
CA LEU A 11 -12.74 0.29 -41.30
C LEU A 11 -11.64 1.33 -41.06
N LEU A 12 -12.04 2.51 -40.62
CA LEU A 12 -11.15 3.52 -40.06
C LEU A 12 -10.57 2.97 -38.76
N TRP A 13 -9.31 2.55 -38.81
CA TRP A 13 -8.49 2.34 -37.62
C TRP A 13 -8.25 3.69 -36.97
N LEU A 14 -9.03 4.02 -35.94
CA LEU A 14 -8.69 5.09 -35.01
C LEU A 14 -7.50 4.59 -34.19
N PRO A 15 -6.40 5.34 -34.11
CA PRO A 15 -5.34 4.99 -33.18
C PRO A 15 -5.94 5.00 -31.78
N ALA A 16 -5.75 3.90 -31.03
CA ALA A 16 -6.06 3.87 -29.62
C ALA A 16 -5.14 4.91 -28.95
N TRP A 17 -5.70 6.09 -28.68
CA TRP A 17 -5.09 7.02 -27.76
C TRP A 17 -5.00 6.27 -26.43
N VAL A 18 -3.79 6.01 -25.95
CA VAL A 18 -3.57 5.65 -24.56
C VAL A 18 -4.05 6.87 -23.79
N THR A 19 -5.29 6.83 -23.33
CA THR A 19 -5.83 7.85 -22.43
C THR A 19 -5.00 7.78 -21.17
N ALA A 20 -4.27 8.86 -20.85
CA ALA A 20 -3.71 9.04 -19.53
C ALA A 20 -4.79 8.71 -18.52
N GLY A 21 -4.44 7.91 -17.49
CA GLY A 21 -5.43 7.51 -16.50
C GLY A 21 -6.06 8.73 -15.88
N HIS A 22 -7.38 8.72 -15.75
CA HIS A 22 -8.09 9.80 -15.08
C HIS A 22 -8.14 9.55 -13.58
N LEU A 23 -7.89 10.61 -12.78
CA LEU A 23 -8.22 10.58 -11.37
C LEU A 23 -9.75 10.53 -11.23
N GLU A 24 -10.22 9.75 -10.27
CA GLU A 24 -11.62 9.57 -9.98
C GLU A 24 -11.93 10.08 -8.56
N PRO A 25 -13.09 10.72 -8.34
CA PRO A 25 -13.50 11.10 -7.00
C PRO A 25 -13.68 9.87 -6.13
N PHE A 26 -13.66 10.09 -4.82
CA PHE A 26 -13.69 9.01 -3.86
C PHE A 26 -14.99 8.18 -3.94
N SER A 27 -14.89 6.86 -3.93
CA SER A 27 -16.02 5.92 -3.96
C SER A 27 -16.09 5.10 -2.66
N ASP A 28 -17.12 4.26 -2.53
CA ASP A 28 -17.18 3.32 -1.42
C ASP A 28 -16.14 2.21 -1.54
N VAL A 29 -15.57 1.82 -0.39
CA VAL A 29 -14.61 0.72 -0.31
C VAL A 29 -15.27 -0.60 -0.70
N PRO A 30 -14.66 -1.41 -1.58
CA PRO A 30 -15.17 -2.72 -1.92
C PRO A 30 -15.22 -3.65 -0.70
N ILE A 31 -16.40 -4.22 -0.41
CA ILE A 31 -16.59 -5.18 0.67
C ILE A 31 -16.82 -6.56 0.07
N PRO A 32 -15.95 -7.55 0.31
CA PRO A 32 -16.12 -8.89 -0.22
C PRO A 32 -17.33 -9.59 0.41
N ALA A 33 -18.12 -10.29 -0.41
CA ALA A 33 -19.31 -11.00 0.07
C ALA A 33 -19.00 -12.07 1.13
N VAL A 34 -17.79 -12.64 1.10
CA VAL A 34 -17.33 -13.64 2.07
C VAL A 34 -16.97 -13.05 3.44
N ASN A 35 -16.80 -11.74 3.53
CA ASN A 35 -16.54 -11.02 4.78
C ASN A 35 -17.40 -9.75 4.86
N PRO A 36 -18.71 -9.85 5.03
CA PRO A 36 -19.58 -8.69 5.14
C PRO A 36 -19.24 -7.89 6.40
N GLN A 37 -19.28 -6.56 6.24
CA GLN A 37 -18.89 -5.61 7.28
C GLN A 37 -20.08 -5.32 8.20
N THR A 38 -19.85 -5.39 9.51
CA THR A 38 -20.80 -4.95 10.53
C THR A 38 -20.08 -4.10 11.59
N PRO A 39 -20.78 -3.19 12.27
CA PRO A 39 -20.16 -2.38 13.33
C PRO A 39 -19.49 -3.23 14.42
N ALA A 40 -20.13 -4.33 14.84
CA ALA A 40 -19.55 -5.26 15.83
C ALA A 40 -18.25 -5.91 15.34
N LYS A 41 -18.20 -6.34 14.06
CA LYS A 41 -16.99 -6.93 13.48
C LYS A 41 -15.86 -5.90 13.37
N VAL A 42 -16.16 -4.67 12.97
CA VAL A 42 -15.19 -3.56 12.91
C VAL A 42 -14.60 -3.28 14.31
N GLU A 43 -15.44 -3.23 15.34
CA GLU A 43 -14.96 -3.01 16.70
C GLU A 43 -14.13 -4.17 17.24
N LEU A 44 -14.51 -5.42 16.96
CA LEU A 44 -13.68 -6.59 17.25
C LEU A 44 -12.31 -6.50 16.55
N GLY A 45 -12.31 -6.21 15.26
CA GLY A 45 -11.08 -6.07 14.47
C GLY A 45 -10.19 -4.95 14.97
N LYS A 46 -10.79 -3.82 15.36
CA LYS A 46 -10.07 -2.72 15.98
C LYS A 46 -9.39 -3.13 17.29
N LYS A 47 -10.07 -3.85 18.17
CA LYS A 47 -9.45 -4.35 19.42
C LYS A 47 -8.30 -5.28 19.13
N LEU A 48 -8.47 -6.24 18.20
CA LEU A 48 -7.42 -7.16 17.78
C LEU A 48 -6.22 -6.43 17.17
N PHE A 49 -6.43 -5.44 16.31
CA PHE A 49 -5.36 -4.63 15.70
C PHE A 49 -4.45 -3.97 16.74
N PHE A 50 -4.98 -3.60 17.90
CA PHE A 50 -4.24 -2.99 19.00
C PHE A 50 -3.74 -4.01 20.03
N ASP A 51 -4.08 -5.30 19.91
CA ASP A 51 -3.77 -6.31 20.91
C ASP A 51 -2.37 -6.90 20.71
N ARG A 52 -1.56 -6.80 21.75
CA ARG A 52 -0.18 -7.31 21.73
C ARG A 52 -0.09 -8.83 21.81
N ARG A 53 -1.17 -9.54 22.18
CA ARG A 53 -1.25 -11.02 22.10
C ARG A 53 -1.06 -11.53 20.67
N LEU A 54 -1.22 -10.65 19.66
CA LEU A 54 -0.96 -11.02 18.26
C LEU A 54 0.53 -11.23 17.96
N SER A 55 1.44 -10.94 18.89
CA SER A 55 2.86 -11.29 18.77
C SER A 55 3.27 -12.35 19.78
N GLY A 56 4.21 -13.23 19.41
CA GLY A 56 4.59 -14.41 20.19
C GLY A 56 5.22 -14.12 21.56
N ASP A 57 5.66 -12.88 21.80
CA ASP A 57 6.18 -12.43 23.11
C ASP A 57 5.32 -11.34 23.77
N GLY A 58 4.19 -10.98 23.19
CA GLY A 58 3.30 -9.96 23.71
C GLY A 58 3.86 -8.52 23.67
N THR A 59 4.90 -8.25 22.90
CA THR A 59 5.53 -6.92 22.83
C THR A 59 4.98 -6.03 21.72
N MET A 60 4.38 -6.62 20.68
CA MET A 60 3.97 -5.94 19.45
C MET A 60 2.51 -6.19 19.12
N SER A 61 1.92 -5.25 18.40
CA SER A 61 0.63 -5.38 17.74
C SER A 61 0.72 -4.72 16.36
N CYS A 62 -0.35 -4.76 15.55
CA CYS A 62 -0.34 -4.15 14.22
C CYS A 62 0.00 -2.64 14.29
N VAL A 63 -0.47 -1.94 15.34
CA VAL A 63 -0.20 -0.52 15.56
C VAL A 63 1.28 -0.20 15.82
N THR A 64 2.11 -1.19 16.11
CA THR A 64 3.56 -1.00 16.29
C THR A 64 4.24 -0.56 14.98
N CYS A 65 3.77 -1.08 13.83
CA CYS A 65 4.28 -0.75 12.50
C CYS A 65 3.30 0.11 11.69
N HIS A 66 2.05 0.24 12.16
CA HIS A 66 0.99 1.00 11.52
C HIS A 66 0.34 1.99 12.51
N ASP A 67 1.17 2.94 12.99
CA ASP A 67 0.76 3.94 13.98
C ASP A 67 -0.21 4.96 13.34
N PRO A 68 -1.43 5.11 13.89
CA PRO A 68 -2.37 6.14 13.43
C PRO A 68 -1.79 7.57 13.41
N GLN A 69 -0.84 7.88 14.30
CA GLN A 69 -0.18 9.18 14.37
C GLN A 69 0.90 9.39 13.31
N GLN A 70 1.29 8.32 12.60
CA GLN A 70 2.27 8.32 11.51
C GLN A 70 1.62 7.94 10.17
N GLY A 71 0.35 8.31 9.96
CA GLY A 71 -0.36 7.96 8.73
C GLY A 71 -0.57 6.45 8.54
N PHE A 72 -0.67 5.69 9.63
CA PHE A 72 -0.73 4.22 9.60
C PHE A 72 0.50 3.57 8.93
N SER A 73 1.65 4.23 9.04
CA SER A 73 3.00 3.71 8.80
C SER A 73 3.74 3.73 10.15
N ASP A 74 5.06 3.60 10.20
CA ASP A 74 5.85 3.72 11.44
C ASP A 74 6.83 4.90 11.42
N GLY A 75 6.86 5.66 10.32
CA GLY A 75 7.77 6.81 10.16
C GLY A 75 9.25 6.42 10.06
N LEU A 76 9.56 5.14 9.86
CA LEU A 76 10.93 4.62 9.78
C LEU A 76 11.26 4.19 8.35
N PRO A 77 12.51 4.38 7.89
CA PRO A 77 12.94 3.87 6.58
C PRO A 77 12.76 2.35 6.45
N ILE A 78 13.17 1.62 7.48
CA ILE A 78 12.99 0.18 7.61
C ILE A 78 12.42 -0.10 8.98
N SER A 79 11.29 -0.78 9.02
CA SER A 79 10.55 -1.06 10.25
C SER A 79 11.37 -1.84 11.27
N LEU A 80 11.19 -1.51 12.54
CA LEU A 80 11.66 -2.32 13.67
C LEU A 80 10.63 -3.39 13.96
N HIS A 81 11.09 -4.58 14.22
CA HIS A 81 10.23 -5.72 14.46
C HIS A 81 10.60 -6.47 15.73
N TYR A 82 10.18 -7.74 15.80
CA TYR A 82 10.45 -8.65 16.89
C TYR A 82 11.88 -8.45 17.44
N PRO A 83 12.10 -8.51 18.75
CA PRO A 83 13.37 -8.14 19.36
C PRO A 83 14.60 -8.67 18.61
N THR A 84 15.53 -7.79 18.32
CA THR A 84 16.78 -8.09 17.59
C THR A 84 16.66 -8.31 16.07
N THR A 85 15.48 -8.35 15.49
CA THR A 85 15.27 -8.47 14.03
C THR A 85 15.06 -7.12 13.37
N ARG A 86 15.11 -7.08 12.05
CA ARG A 86 14.70 -5.94 11.22
C ARG A 86 13.99 -6.43 9.98
N ASN A 87 13.02 -5.65 9.52
CA ASN A 87 12.49 -5.84 8.19
C ASN A 87 13.53 -5.43 7.13
N TRP A 88 13.19 -5.62 5.90
CA TRP A 88 13.97 -5.27 4.72
C TRP A 88 13.26 -4.24 3.84
N ARG A 89 12.04 -3.85 4.25
CA ARG A 89 11.20 -2.86 3.58
C ARG A 89 10.57 -1.92 4.59
N ASN A 90 10.19 -0.76 4.08
CA ASN A 90 9.39 0.23 4.78
C ASN A 90 7.98 -0.30 5.08
N SER A 91 7.33 0.23 6.13
CA SER A 91 5.93 -0.06 6.45
C SER A 91 5.01 0.85 5.63
N PRO A 92 4.21 0.31 4.69
CA PRO A 92 3.29 1.12 3.91
C PRO A 92 2.10 1.57 4.77
N THR A 93 1.50 2.70 4.40
CA THR A 93 0.24 3.13 5.02
C THR A 93 -0.88 2.12 4.81
N LEU A 94 -1.78 2.01 5.80
CA LEU A 94 -3.04 1.28 5.68
C LEU A 94 -4.21 2.20 5.29
N ILE A 95 -4.00 3.50 5.16
CA ILE A 95 -5.06 4.41 4.70
C ILE A 95 -5.45 4.02 3.28
N ASN A 96 -6.76 3.85 3.08
CA ASN A 96 -7.36 3.40 1.81
C ASN A 96 -6.92 2.00 1.34
N ILE A 97 -6.39 1.17 2.25
CA ILE A 97 -5.89 -0.17 1.92
C ILE A 97 -6.99 -1.06 1.28
N GLY A 98 -8.24 -0.85 1.64
CA GLY A 98 -9.39 -1.61 1.11
C GLY A 98 -9.62 -1.48 -0.40
N PHE A 99 -8.99 -0.52 -1.08
CA PHE A 99 -9.05 -0.36 -2.54
C PHE A 99 -7.94 -1.14 -3.27
N GLN A 100 -6.92 -1.62 -2.57
CA GLN A 100 -5.78 -2.27 -3.21
C GLN A 100 -6.09 -3.73 -3.58
N LYS A 101 -5.78 -4.12 -4.83
CA LYS A 101 -5.90 -5.50 -5.30
C LYS A 101 -4.72 -6.37 -4.92
N PHE A 102 -3.57 -5.75 -4.76
CA PHE A 102 -2.34 -6.42 -4.35
C PHE A 102 -1.82 -5.79 -3.08
N LEU A 103 -1.42 -6.60 -2.13
CA LEU A 103 -0.91 -6.19 -0.82
C LEU A 103 0.56 -6.56 -0.71
N PHE A 104 1.29 -5.87 0.18
CA PHE A 104 2.74 -5.78 0.18
C PHE A 104 3.29 -5.10 -1.08
N TYR A 105 4.56 -4.73 -1.07
CA TYR A 105 5.23 -4.11 -2.23
C TYR A 105 5.42 -5.07 -3.41
N ASP A 106 5.46 -6.38 -3.16
CA ASP A 106 5.62 -7.44 -4.17
C ASP A 106 4.31 -8.13 -4.57
N GLY A 107 3.19 -7.75 -3.95
CA GLY A 107 1.87 -8.27 -4.28
C GLY A 107 1.65 -9.74 -3.93
N ARG A 108 2.30 -10.25 -2.87
CA ARG A 108 2.21 -11.65 -2.47
C ARG A 108 0.89 -12.03 -1.78
N ALA A 109 0.06 -11.05 -1.40
CA ALA A 109 -1.30 -11.26 -0.93
C ALA A 109 -2.29 -10.45 -1.76
N THR A 110 -3.54 -10.95 -1.89
CA THR A 110 -4.60 -10.34 -2.70
C THR A 110 -5.88 -10.08 -1.90
N THR A 111 -5.91 -10.46 -0.63
CA THR A 111 -6.99 -10.14 0.30
C THR A 111 -6.39 -9.59 1.60
N LEU A 112 -7.11 -8.71 2.28
CA LEU A 112 -6.69 -8.21 3.59
C LEU A 112 -6.68 -9.33 4.64
N GLU A 113 -7.60 -10.27 4.51
CA GLU A 113 -7.72 -11.44 5.36
C GLU A 113 -6.44 -12.30 5.31
N ASP A 114 -5.96 -12.62 4.10
CA ASP A 114 -4.72 -13.36 3.94
C ASP A 114 -3.52 -12.53 4.42
N GLN A 115 -3.49 -11.24 4.06
CA GLN A 115 -2.39 -10.34 4.40
C GLN A 115 -2.18 -10.26 5.92
N ALA A 116 -3.27 -10.14 6.70
CA ALA A 116 -3.21 -10.00 8.15
C ALA A 116 -2.49 -11.18 8.85
N LEU A 117 -2.56 -12.38 8.28
CA LEU A 117 -1.89 -13.57 8.84
C LEU A 117 -0.37 -13.56 8.63
N PHE A 118 0.12 -12.95 7.53
CA PHE A 118 1.56 -12.98 7.21
C PHE A 118 2.45 -12.35 8.28
N PRO A 119 2.23 -11.11 8.75
CA PRO A 119 3.06 -10.51 9.77
C PRO A 119 2.98 -11.26 11.11
N MET A 120 1.81 -11.81 11.48
CA MET A 120 1.66 -12.60 12.69
C MET A 120 2.55 -13.85 12.67
N MET A 121 2.56 -14.61 11.57
CA MET A 121 3.38 -15.82 11.41
C MET A 121 4.86 -15.55 11.16
N SER A 122 5.20 -14.35 10.70
CA SER A 122 6.56 -14.03 10.27
C SER A 122 7.53 -14.03 11.46
N ALA A 123 8.53 -14.90 11.41
CA ALA A 123 9.52 -15.07 12.47
C ALA A 123 10.37 -13.82 12.76
N PHE A 124 10.41 -12.86 11.85
CA PHE A 124 11.12 -11.59 12.01
C PHE A 124 10.18 -10.41 12.25
N GLU A 125 8.86 -10.59 12.12
CA GLU A 125 7.86 -9.55 12.39
C GLU A 125 7.21 -9.78 13.77
N MET A 126 6.13 -10.52 13.88
CA MET A 126 5.41 -10.73 15.14
C MET A 126 5.68 -12.12 15.76
N ASN A 127 6.24 -13.05 15.01
CA ASN A 127 6.69 -14.38 15.45
C ASN A 127 5.64 -15.16 16.29
N GLN A 128 4.36 -15.07 15.91
CA GLN A 128 3.28 -15.75 16.62
C GLN A 128 3.02 -17.15 16.04
N ASN A 129 2.73 -18.09 16.91
CA ASN A 129 2.16 -19.38 16.55
C ASN A 129 0.63 -19.26 16.50
N LEU A 130 0.02 -19.44 15.31
CA LEU A 130 -1.41 -19.19 15.15
C LEU A 130 -2.28 -20.17 15.93
N ASP A 131 -1.86 -21.44 16.12
CA ASP A 131 -2.60 -22.39 16.95
C ASP A 131 -2.63 -21.93 18.41
N TYR A 132 -1.50 -21.40 18.89
CA TYR A 132 -1.40 -20.84 20.24
C TYR A 132 -2.21 -19.54 20.37
N LEU A 133 -2.18 -18.65 19.36
CA LEU A 133 -2.96 -17.43 19.34
C LEU A 133 -4.46 -17.69 19.47
N GLU A 134 -4.99 -18.70 18.75
CA GLU A 134 -6.41 -19.06 18.85
C GLU A 134 -6.80 -19.40 20.29
N GLU A 135 -5.97 -20.18 21.01
CA GLU A 135 -6.19 -20.51 22.40
C GLU A 135 -6.02 -19.30 23.34
N GLU A 136 -5.04 -18.46 23.06
CA GLU A 136 -4.77 -17.26 23.86
C GLU A 136 -5.93 -16.26 23.78
N ILE A 137 -6.49 -16.01 22.59
CA ILE A 137 -7.65 -15.15 22.40
C ILE A 137 -8.91 -15.82 22.98
N ARG A 138 -9.08 -17.15 22.81
CA ARG A 138 -10.20 -17.92 23.38
C ARG A 138 -10.20 -17.92 24.92
N ALA A 139 -9.04 -17.78 25.54
CA ALA A 139 -8.94 -17.69 27.00
C ALA A 139 -9.49 -16.36 27.58
N VAL A 140 -9.79 -15.36 26.72
CA VAL A 140 -10.33 -14.07 27.15
C VAL A 140 -11.84 -14.04 26.96
N PRO A 141 -12.66 -14.04 28.04
CA PRO A 141 -14.12 -14.13 27.95
C PRO A 141 -14.76 -13.02 27.10
N GLU A 142 -14.21 -11.80 27.17
CA GLU A 142 -14.70 -10.66 26.40
C GLU A 142 -14.51 -10.86 24.89
N TYR A 143 -13.43 -11.54 24.45
CA TYR A 143 -13.28 -11.92 23.05
C TYR A 143 -14.25 -13.00 22.66
N VAL A 144 -14.42 -14.06 23.46
CA VAL A 144 -15.41 -15.11 23.18
C VAL A 144 -16.82 -14.52 23.00
N ALA A 145 -17.22 -13.58 23.86
CA ALA A 145 -18.50 -12.87 23.73
C ALA A 145 -18.57 -12.06 22.42
N ALA A 146 -17.52 -11.33 22.06
CA ALA A 146 -17.45 -10.55 20.82
C ALA A 146 -17.46 -11.46 19.56
N PHE A 147 -16.75 -12.58 19.58
CA PHE A 147 -16.80 -13.58 18.48
C PHE A 147 -18.20 -14.17 18.34
N THR A 148 -18.88 -14.47 19.47
CA THR A 148 -20.28 -14.94 19.46
C THR A 148 -21.22 -13.92 18.82
N GLU A 149 -21.08 -12.64 19.17
CA GLU A 149 -21.88 -11.56 18.58
C GLU A 149 -21.64 -11.43 17.06
N VAL A 150 -20.39 -11.53 16.63
CA VAL A 150 -20.01 -11.28 15.23
C VAL A 150 -20.26 -12.48 14.33
N PHE A 151 -19.97 -13.70 14.80
CA PHE A 151 -19.97 -14.91 13.97
C PHE A 151 -21.08 -15.89 14.33
N GLY A 152 -21.85 -15.65 15.39
CA GLY A 152 -22.97 -16.49 15.82
C GLY A 152 -22.61 -17.61 16.81
N ASP A 153 -21.29 -17.83 17.00
CA ASP A 153 -20.75 -18.76 18.01
C ASP A 153 -19.43 -18.21 18.54
N GLY A 154 -18.98 -18.72 19.69
CA GLY A 154 -17.75 -18.27 20.36
C GLY A 154 -16.46 -18.90 19.84
N ASP A 155 -16.49 -19.57 18.67
CA ASP A 155 -15.31 -20.20 18.12
C ASP A 155 -14.30 -19.17 17.59
N VAL A 156 -13.08 -19.25 18.06
CA VAL A 156 -11.98 -18.35 17.71
C VAL A 156 -11.02 -19.10 16.78
N THR A 157 -11.00 -18.67 15.52
CA THR A 157 -10.07 -19.19 14.52
C THR A 157 -9.22 -18.06 13.93
N ARG A 158 -8.04 -18.40 13.40
CA ARG A 158 -7.16 -17.44 12.72
C ARG A 158 -7.87 -16.72 11.56
N GLU A 159 -8.71 -17.42 10.82
CA GLU A 159 -9.48 -16.85 9.71
C GLU A 159 -10.46 -15.79 10.23
N ARG A 160 -11.17 -16.06 11.34
CA ARG A 160 -12.10 -15.10 11.95
C ARG A 160 -11.36 -13.92 12.56
N ILE A 161 -10.18 -14.13 13.16
CA ILE A 161 -9.29 -13.05 13.62
C ILE A 161 -8.92 -12.16 12.43
N ALA A 162 -8.44 -12.76 11.34
CA ALA A 162 -8.08 -12.03 10.12
C ALA A 162 -9.27 -11.31 9.48
N MET A 163 -10.45 -11.95 9.41
CA MET A 163 -11.69 -11.32 8.92
C MET A 163 -12.08 -10.09 9.73
N ALA A 164 -11.93 -10.14 11.03
CA ALA A 164 -12.25 -8.99 11.90
C ALA A 164 -11.23 -7.85 11.70
N ILE A 165 -9.93 -8.16 11.66
CA ILE A 165 -8.87 -7.17 11.39
C ILE A 165 -9.10 -6.50 10.03
N ALA A 166 -9.33 -7.28 8.98
CA ALA A 166 -9.61 -6.79 7.63
C ALA A 166 -10.88 -5.90 7.58
N ALA A 167 -11.91 -6.22 8.37
CA ALA A 167 -13.10 -5.37 8.47
C ALA A 167 -12.78 -4.01 9.09
N PHE A 168 -11.90 -3.95 10.10
CA PHE A 168 -11.43 -2.70 10.67
C PHE A 168 -10.56 -1.93 9.66
N GLU A 169 -9.61 -2.57 9.00
CA GLU A 169 -8.72 -1.92 8.02
C GLU A 169 -9.51 -1.28 6.87
N ARG A 170 -10.62 -1.87 6.43
CA ARG A 170 -11.52 -1.27 5.42
C ARG A 170 -12.21 0.00 5.90
N THR A 171 -12.17 0.32 7.19
CA THR A 171 -12.69 1.61 7.72
C THR A 171 -11.62 2.70 7.74
N LEU A 172 -10.37 2.38 7.49
CA LEU A 172 -9.26 3.34 7.43
C LEU A 172 -9.29 4.10 6.11
N VAL A 173 -10.23 5.01 6.00
CA VAL A 173 -10.55 5.68 4.73
C VAL A 173 -10.40 7.19 4.90
N SER A 174 -9.44 7.77 4.16
CA SER A 174 -9.34 9.21 4.02
C SER A 174 -10.32 9.69 2.95
N ARG A 175 -11.17 10.62 3.32
CA ARG A 175 -12.22 11.24 2.46
C ARG A 175 -12.01 12.74 2.39
N ASP A 176 -12.71 13.35 1.45
CA ASP A 176 -12.81 14.81 1.32
C ASP A 176 -11.47 15.51 1.05
N ALA A 177 -10.54 14.84 0.38
CA ALA A 177 -9.36 15.50 -0.12
C ALA A 177 -9.76 16.60 -1.12
N PRO A 178 -9.04 17.73 -1.18
CA PRO A 178 -9.35 18.83 -2.10
C PRO A 178 -9.51 18.36 -3.55
N ILE A 179 -8.72 17.39 -4.00
CA ILE A 179 -8.85 16.83 -5.36
C ILE A 179 -10.21 16.18 -5.59
N ASP A 180 -10.81 15.51 -4.60
CA ASP A 180 -12.10 14.85 -4.75
C ASP A 180 -13.20 15.89 -5.05
N ARG A 181 -13.26 16.95 -4.25
CA ARG A 181 -14.20 18.06 -4.47
C ARG A 181 -13.96 18.77 -5.80
N TYR A 182 -12.69 18.96 -6.19
CA TYR A 182 -12.34 19.57 -7.47
C TYR A 182 -12.85 18.73 -8.65
N LEU A 183 -12.72 17.41 -8.59
CA LEU A 183 -13.23 16.49 -9.61
C LEU A 183 -14.76 16.44 -9.63
N GLU A 184 -15.42 16.64 -8.49
CA GLU A 184 -16.88 16.76 -8.38
C GLU A 184 -17.42 18.11 -8.83
N GLY A 185 -16.56 19.08 -9.13
CA GLY A 185 -16.94 20.35 -9.76
C GLY A 185 -16.68 21.60 -8.92
N ASP A 186 -16.26 21.48 -7.67
CA ASP A 186 -15.80 22.61 -6.84
C ASP A 186 -14.40 23.07 -7.29
N LYS A 187 -14.38 24.02 -8.22
CA LYS A 187 -13.12 24.51 -8.81
C LYS A 187 -12.25 25.33 -7.84
N ASP A 188 -12.81 25.77 -6.73
CA ASP A 188 -12.10 26.51 -5.69
C ASP A 188 -11.52 25.59 -4.61
N ALA A 189 -11.73 24.26 -4.70
CA ALA A 189 -11.24 23.28 -3.73
C ALA A 189 -9.70 23.12 -3.73
N LEU A 190 -9.05 23.35 -4.86
CA LEU A 190 -7.59 23.40 -4.96
C LEU A 190 -7.10 24.86 -4.88
N SER A 191 -6.00 25.08 -4.16
CA SER A 191 -5.30 26.37 -4.25
C SER A 191 -4.79 26.57 -5.70
N PRO A 192 -4.60 27.83 -6.16
CA PRO A 192 -4.08 28.09 -7.52
C PRO A 192 -2.76 27.37 -7.79
N GLU A 193 -1.92 27.18 -6.79
CA GLU A 193 -0.65 26.48 -6.90
C GLU A 193 -0.84 24.95 -6.98
N ALA A 194 -1.75 24.40 -6.18
CA ALA A 194 -2.12 22.98 -6.25
C ALA A 194 -2.82 22.64 -7.58
N GLU A 195 -3.62 23.55 -8.16
CA GLU A 195 -4.23 23.35 -9.47
C GLU A 195 -3.17 23.28 -10.59
N GLN A 196 -2.14 24.15 -10.53
CA GLN A 196 -1.00 24.05 -11.44
C GLN A 196 -0.23 22.75 -11.24
N GLY A 197 -0.03 22.31 -10.00
CA GLY A 197 0.55 21.01 -9.67
C GLY A 197 -0.25 19.83 -10.21
N TYR A 198 -1.58 19.89 -10.14
CA TYR A 198 -2.47 18.90 -10.76
C TYR A 198 -2.31 18.86 -12.29
N ALA A 199 -2.20 20.01 -12.94
CA ALA A 199 -1.95 20.07 -14.37
C ALA A 199 -0.58 19.46 -14.75
N ILE A 200 0.45 19.65 -13.92
CA ILE A 200 1.76 19.01 -14.10
C ILE A 200 1.64 17.49 -13.88
N PHE A 201 0.96 17.07 -12.82
CA PHE A 201 0.73 15.67 -12.47
C PHE A 201 0.08 14.87 -13.61
N THR A 202 -0.95 15.45 -14.24
CA THR A 202 -1.69 14.82 -15.35
C THR A 202 -1.05 15.03 -16.73
N GLY A 203 -0.17 16.02 -16.84
CA GLY A 203 0.48 16.42 -18.08
C GLY A 203 1.97 16.10 -18.13
N LYS A 204 2.81 17.12 -18.05
CA LYS A 204 4.27 17.04 -18.22
C LYS A 204 4.94 16.07 -17.24
N GLY A 205 4.43 15.99 -16.01
CA GLY A 205 4.95 15.10 -14.95
C GLY A 205 4.64 13.63 -15.16
N LYS A 206 3.65 13.28 -16.00
CA LYS A 206 3.25 11.91 -16.36
C LYS A 206 2.88 11.01 -15.17
N CYS A 207 2.66 11.58 -13.98
CA CYS A 207 2.36 10.83 -12.77
C CYS A 207 1.06 10.02 -12.92
N ALA A 208 0.05 10.61 -13.60
CA ALA A 208 -1.23 9.97 -13.89
C ALA A 208 -1.15 8.79 -14.87
N GLU A 209 0.01 8.48 -15.46
CA GLU A 209 0.19 7.25 -16.26
C GLU A 209 0.17 5.99 -15.38
N CYS A 210 0.58 6.12 -14.09
CA CYS A 210 0.57 5.06 -13.09
C CYS A 210 -0.33 5.36 -11.90
N HIS A 211 -0.52 6.64 -11.55
CA HIS A 211 -1.31 7.08 -10.38
C HIS A 211 -2.65 7.65 -10.83
N PHE A 212 -3.63 6.78 -11.06
CA PHE A 212 -4.98 7.15 -11.52
C PHE A 212 -6.08 6.37 -10.76
N GLY A 213 -7.34 6.62 -11.14
CA GLY A 213 -8.52 6.04 -10.48
C GLY A 213 -8.71 6.57 -9.06
N VAL A 214 -9.59 5.93 -8.31
CA VAL A 214 -9.98 6.33 -6.95
C VAL A 214 -8.78 6.33 -5.99
N ASN A 215 -7.92 5.31 -6.06
CA ASN A 215 -6.81 5.11 -5.11
C ASN A 215 -5.47 5.64 -5.62
N LEU A 216 -5.44 6.34 -6.77
CA LEU A 216 -4.21 6.86 -7.39
C LEU A 216 -3.12 5.78 -7.52
N ALA A 217 -3.50 4.61 -8.04
CA ALA A 217 -2.63 3.46 -8.28
C ALA A 217 -3.19 2.62 -9.42
N ASP A 218 -2.31 2.07 -10.28
CA ASP A 218 -2.68 1.30 -11.46
C ASP A 218 -2.77 -0.22 -11.21
N ASP A 219 -2.60 -0.66 -9.97
CA ASP A 219 -2.53 -2.07 -9.56
C ASP A 219 -1.46 -2.88 -10.32
N LYS A 220 -0.41 -2.22 -10.82
CA LYS A 220 0.70 -2.86 -11.54
C LYS A 220 2.01 -2.77 -10.76
N PHE A 221 3.04 -3.39 -11.35
CA PHE A 221 4.38 -3.45 -10.78
C PHE A 221 5.38 -2.86 -11.78
N HIS A 222 6.24 -1.96 -11.28
CA HIS A 222 7.19 -1.24 -12.11
C HIS A 222 8.60 -1.35 -11.56
N ALA A 223 9.56 -1.68 -12.43
CA ALA A 223 10.99 -1.76 -12.11
C ALA A 223 11.65 -0.39 -12.35
N LEU A 224 11.47 0.54 -11.42
CA LEU A 224 11.98 1.91 -11.51
C LEU A 224 13.46 2.03 -11.12
N GLN A 225 14.09 0.93 -10.73
CA GLN A 225 15.47 0.86 -10.26
C GLN A 225 15.74 1.82 -9.08
N VAL A 226 14.84 1.82 -8.09
CA VAL A 226 15.07 2.54 -6.84
C VAL A 226 16.35 2.02 -6.20
N PRO A 227 17.32 2.89 -5.86
CA PRO A 227 18.58 2.45 -5.27
C PRO A 227 18.39 1.76 -3.92
N GLU A 228 19.30 0.88 -3.54
CA GLU A 228 19.35 0.37 -2.16
C GLU A 228 19.63 1.53 -1.20
N ASN A 229 19.03 1.47 -0.01
CA ASN A 229 19.24 2.52 0.99
C ASN A 229 20.64 2.36 1.61
N PRO A 230 21.57 3.32 1.41
CA PRO A 230 22.96 3.18 1.83
C PRO A 230 23.13 3.08 3.36
N GLU A 231 22.19 3.64 4.14
CA GLU A 231 22.21 3.56 5.60
C GLU A 231 22.07 2.10 6.09
N TYR A 232 21.32 1.28 5.36
CA TYR A 232 20.97 -0.09 5.76
C TYR A 232 21.59 -1.16 4.88
N GLN A 233 22.29 -0.80 3.82
CA GLN A 233 22.86 -1.75 2.86
C GLN A 233 23.76 -2.80 3.52
N ASN A 234 24.48 -2.43 4.57
CA ASN A 234 25.42 -3.30 5.29
C ASN A 234 24.88 -3.82 6.63
N ASP A 235 23.59 -3.62 6.96
CA ASP A 235 23.01 -4.19 8.19
C ASP A 235 22.81 -5.70 8.00
N PRO A 236 23.54 -6.55 8.77
CA PRO A 236 23.46 -8.00 8.62
C PRO A 236 22.07 -8.56 8.96
N ARG A 237 21.26 -7.85 9.75
CA ARG A 237 19.91 -8.26 10.11
C ARG A 237 18.96 -8.14 8.90
N ILE A 238 19.09 -7.07 8.13
CA ILE A 238 18.31 -6.85 6.90
C ILE A 238 18.69 -7.90 5.85
N ALA A 239 19.99 -8.15 5.67
CA ALA A 239 20.46 -9.20 4.77
C ALA A 239 19.94 -10.59 5.20
N ALA A 240 19.95 -10.89 6.50
CA ALA A 240 19.43 -12.15 7.04
C ALA A 240 17.92 -12.30 6.78
N THR A 241 17.13 -11.26 7.04
CA THR A 241 15.68 -11.24 6.83
C THR A 241 15.35 -11.44 5.35
N ARG A 242 15.98 -10.67 4.46
CA ARG A 242 15.79 -10.78 3.00
C ARG A 242 16.10 -12.19 2.48
N ARG A 243 17.24 -12.75 2.90
CA ARG A 243 17.65 -14.12 2.54
C ARG A 243 16.72 -15.18 3.12
N PHE A 244 16.24 -15.00 4.35
CA PHE A 244 15.28 -15.90 4.96
C PHE A 244 13.95 -15.91 4.18
N VAL A 245 13.40 -14.74 3.85
CA VAL A 245 12.19 -14.63 3.03
C VAL A 245 12.40 -15.26 1.66
N ALA A 246 13.51 -14.96 0.99
CA ALA A 246 13.85 -15.57 -0.29
C ALA A 246 13.91 -17.10 -0.21
N LYS A 247 14.46 -17.66 0.87
CA LYS A 247 14.47 -19.10 1.13
C LYS A 247 13.06 -19.67 1.29
N VAL A 248 12.18 -18.99 2.07
CA VAL A 248 10.78 -19.41 2.26
C VAL A 248 10.03 -19.47 0.94
N TYR A 249 10.30 -18.53 0.04
CA TYR A 249 9.75 -18.51 -1.31
C TYR A 249 10.55 -19.36 -2.33
N HIS A 250 11.43 -20.28 -1.87
CA HIS A 250 12.19 -21.20 -2.72
C HIS A 250 13.06 -20.51 -3.78
N PHE A 251 13.68 -19.38 -3.42
CA PHE A 251 14.64 -18.72 -4.29
C PHE A 251 15.98 -19.52 -4.22
N GLU A 252 16.47 -20.05 -5.34
CA GLU A 252 17.63 -20.95 -5.34
C GLU A 252 18.89 -20.27 -4.81
N ASP A 253 19.18 -19.06 -5.28
CA ASP A 253 20.39 -18.30 -4.93
C ASP A 253 20.21 -17.39 -3.70
N TYR A 254 19.27 -17.71 -2.79
CA TYR A 254 18.94 -16.85 -1.65
C TYR A 254 20.14 -16.45 -0.77
N ARG A 255 21.19 -17.31 -0.70
CA ARG A 255 22.38 -17.05 0.13
C ARG A 255 23.24 -15.90 -0.39
N THR A 256 23.23 -15.66 -1.68
CA THR A 256 23.99 -14.59 -2.36
C THR A 256 23.14 -13.38 -2.69
N LEU A 257 21.88 -13.36 -2.26
CA LEU A 257 20.97 -12.26 -2.54
C LEU A 257 21.37 -11.01 -1.77
N GLU A 258 21.83 -9.99 -2.50
CA GLU A 258 22.30 -8.71 -1.95
C GLU A 258 21.27 -7.59 -2.08
N GLU A 259 20.34 -7.70 -3.03
CA GLU A 259 19.33 -6.68 -3.34
C GLU A 259 17.92 -7.23 -3.17
N ASP A 260 16.93 -6.32 -3.05
CA ASP A 260 15.53 -6.72 -3.02
C ASP A 260 15.07 -7.16 -4.43
N PRO A 261 14.67 -8.42 -4.63
CA PRO A 261 14.22 -8.90 -5.93
C PRO A 261 12.83 -8.37 -6.35
N GLY A 262 12.12 -7.67 -5.46
CA GLY A 262 10.78 -7.15 -5.72
C GLY A 262 9.78 -8.26 -6.06
N ARG A 263 8.93 -8.01 -7.04
CA ARG A 263 7.90 -8.94 -7.54
C ARG A 263 8.48 -10.26 -8.06
N TYR A 264 9.72 -10.24 -8.57
CA TYR A 264 10.41 -11.46 -9.02
C TYR A 264 10.46 -12.55 -7.95
N LEU A 265 10.51 -12.17 -6.67
CA LEU A 265 10.44 -13.12 -5.55
C LEU A 265 9.21 -14.05 -5.63
N ILE A 266 8.11 -13.57 -6.21
CA ILE A 266 6.85 -14.28 -6.29
C ILE A 266 6.66 -14.94 -7.66
N THR A 267 6.95 -14.23 -8.74
CA THR A 267 6.61 -14.66 -10.11
C THR A 267 7.72 -15.46 -10.80
N ARG A 268 8.97 -15.23 -10.45
CA ARG A 268 10.16 -15.72 -11.18
C ARG A 268 10.26 -15.23 -12.64
N GLU A 269 9.45 -14.25 -13.03
CA GLU A 269 9.53 -13.67 -14.37
C GLU A 269 10.59 -12.57 -14.41
N ALA A 270 11.53 -12.64 -15.35
CA ALA A 270 12.67 -11.70 -15.43
C ALA A 270 12.24 -10.22 -15.50
N LYS A 271 11.08 -9.93 -16.13
CA LYS A 271 10.52 -8.57 -16.19
C LYS A 271 10.16 -7.99 -14.84
N ASP A 272 9.93 -8.86 -13.84
CA ASP A 272 9.50 -8.49 -12.49
C ASP A 272 10.67 -8.30 -11.52
N TRP A 273 11.92 -8.42 -11.99
CA TRP A 273 13.10 -8.13 -11.19
C TRP A 273 13.12 -6.67 -10.75
N LYS A 274 13.18 -6.44 -9.42
CA LYS A 274 13.09 -5.11 -8.80
C LYS A 274 11.83 -4.33 -9.18
N ALA A 275 10.76 -5.02 -9.60
CA ALA A 275 9.46 -4.40 -9.78
C ALA A 275 8.69 -4.37 -8.46
N PHE A 276 8.12 -3.21 -8.16
CA PHE A 276 7.31 -2.97 -6.96
C PHE A 276 5.95 -2.41 -7.36
N LYS A 277 4.96 -2.70 -6.53
CA LYS A 277 3.59 -2.24 -6.73
C LYS A 277 3.53 -0.71 -6.70
N THR A 278 2.74 -0.12 -7.58
CA THR A 278 2.34 1.30 -7.49
C THR A 278 1.57 1.52 -6.18
N SER A 279 2.13 2.33 -5.30
CA SER A 279 1.48 2.70 -4.03
C SER A 279 0.47 3.82 -4.26
N THR A 280 -0.54 3.93 -3.38
CA THR A 280 -1.41 5.10 -3.37
C THR A 280 -0.62 6.38 -3.11
N LEU A 281 -1.10 7.49 -3.66
CA LEU A 281 -0.58 8.83 -3.32
C LEU A 281 -1.53 9.58 -2.37
N ARG A 282 -2.68 9.01 -2.04
CA ARG A 282 -3.56 9.62 -1.03
C ARG A 282 -2.86 9.62 0.32
N GLU A 283 -2.93 10.74 1.03
CA GLU A 283 -2.26 10.96 2.33
C GLU A 283 -0.73 10.88 2.29
N ILE A 284 -0.13 11.00 1.10
CA ILE A 284 1.33 10.81 0.92
C ILE A 284 2.16 11.75 1.82
N ALA A 285 1.65 12.95 2.13
CA ALA A 285 2.35 13.92 2.97
C ALA A 285 2.63 13.41 4.40
N GLY A 286 1.78 12.49 4.91
CA GLY A 286 1.88 11.95 6.27
C GLY A 286 2.64 10.64 6.40
N THR A 287 3.28 10.12 5.32
CA THR A 287 3.80 8.74 5.28
C THR A 287 5.29 8.65 4.92
N ALA A 288 6.04 9.72 5.17
CA ALA A 288 7.49 9.68 5.02
C ALA A 288 8.13 8.67 6.00
N PRO A 289 9.29 8.06 5.64
CA PRO A 289 10.04 8.20 4.40
C PRO A 289 9.50 7.30 3.28
N TYR A 290 9.91 7.57 2.05
CA TYR A 290 9.28 7.06 0.84
C TYR A 290 10.08 5.93 0.18
N MET A 291 9.44 5.25 -0.77
CA MET A 291 9.83 4.04 -1.48
C MET A 291 9.78 2.78 -0.61
N HIS A 292 9.89 1.62 -1.25
CA HIS A 292 9.82 0.32 -0.56
C HIS A 292 10.91 0.11 0.50
N ASN A 293 12.00 0.87 0.45
CA ASN A 293 13.14 0.80 1.37
C ASN A 293 13.40 2.12 2.12
N GLY A 294 12.44 3.06 2.09
CA GLY A 294 12.50 4.32 2.82
C GLY A 294 13.71 5.20 2.48
N ILE A 295 14.25 5.11 1.26
CA ILE A 295 15.49 5.83 0.88
C ILE A 295 15.30 7.35 0.83
N TYR A 296 14.09 7.84 0.52
CA TYR A 296 13.83 9.28 0.39
C TYR A 296 13.05 9.79 1.60
N ALA A 297 13.63 10.77 2.30
CA ALA A 297 13.05 11.36 3.49
C ALA A 297 11.95 12.39 3.15
N THR A 298 11.98 12.98 1.95
CA THR A 298 11.10 14.08 1.56
C THR A 298 10.45 13.85 0.19
N LEU A 299 9.33 14.53 -0.08
CA LEU A 299 8.68 14.50 -1.39
C LEU A 299 9.51 15.19 -2.47
N GLU A 300 10.32 16.16 -2.10
CA GLU A 300 11.26 16.82 -3.01
C GLU A 300 12.26 15.81 -3.57
N GLU A 301 12.82 14.94 -2.74
CA GLU A 301 13.73 13.88 -3.17
C GLU A 301 13.04 12.85 -4.07
N VAL A 302 11.77 12.53 -3.78
CA VAL A 302 10.93 11.67 -4.63
C VAL A 302 10.68 12.32 -5.99
N ILE A 303 10.28 13.60 -6.01
CA ILE A 303 10.06 14.35 -7.26
C ILE A 303 11.35 14.39 -8.08
N GLU A 304 12.49 14.63 -7.44
CA GLU A 304 13.79 14.64 -8.10
C GLU A 304 14.17 13.29 -8.69
N PHE A 305 13.85 12.18 -8.00
CA PHE A 305 14.03 10.83 -8.54
C PHE A 305 13.23 10.62 -9.82
N PHE A 306 11.97 11.03 -9.86
CA PHE A 306 11.14 10.91 -11.06
C PHE A 306 11.56 11.90 -12.15
N ASP A 307 11.95 13.14 -11.79
CA ASP A 307 12.38 14.15 -12.75
C ASP A 307 13.62 13.73 -13.53
N ARG A 308 14.59 13.08 -12.89
CA ARG A 308 15.78 12.53 -13.58
C ARG A 308 15.49 11.26 -14.38
N GLY A 309 14.28 10.67 -14.28
CA GLY A 309 13.88 9.49 -15.03
C GLY A 309 14.16 8.16 -14.29
N GLY A 310 14.14 8.16 -12.96
CA GLY A 310 14.32 6.95 -12.15
C GLY A 310 15.77 6.61 -11.83
N GLY A 311 16.02 5.37 -11.40
CA GLY A 311 17.35 4.88 -11.08
C GLY A 311 18.14 4.40 -12.28
N GLU A 312 19.42 4.10 -12.07
CA GLU A 312 20.33 3.62 -13.12
C GLU A 312 19.83 2.30 -13.71
N GLY A 313 19.82 2.22 -15.04
CA GLY A 313 19.31 1.04 -15.77
C GLY A 313 17.80 0.96 -15.89
N ASN A 314 17.05 1.95 -15.37
CA ASN A 314 15.60 2.01 -15.58
C ASN A 314 15.24 2.19 -17.06
N THR A 315 14.20 1.48 -17.51
CA THR A 315 13.67 1.55 -18.89
C THR A 315 12.23 2.06 -18.96
N VAL A 316 11.59 2.27 -17.82
CA VAL A 316 10.18 2.68 -17.70
C VAL A 316 10.03 4.19 -17.77
N LEU A 317 10.81 4.91 -16.97
CA LEU A 317 10.74 6.36 -16.86
C LEU A 317 11.70 7.06 -17.84
N LYS A 318 11.36 8.32 -18.15
CA LYS A 318 12.23 9.23 -18.92
C LYS A 318 12.36 10.53 -18.14
N PRO A 319 13.46 11.29 -18.28
CA PRO A 319 13.59 12.60 -17.66
C PRO A 319 12.45 13.53 -18.02
N LEU A 320 11.86 14.18 -17.00
CA LEU A 320 10.70 15.06 -17.15
C LEU A 320 11.12 16.50 -17.46
N ASN A 321 12.32 16.91 -17.02
CA ASN A 321 12.86 18.25 -17.16
C ASN A 321 11.95 19.32 -16.56
N LEU A 322 11.51 19.11 -15.32
CA LEU A 322 10.70 20.06 -14.58
C LEU A 322 11.55 21.22 -14.11
N THR A 323 11.03 22.43 -14.21
CA THR A 323 11.64 23.61 -13.58
C THR A 323 11.47 23.56 -12.05
N ALA A 324 12.23 24.34 -11.31
CA ALA A 324 12.08 24.44 -9.85
C ALA A 324 10.65 24.86 -9.43
N ALA A 325 10.02 25.77 -10.18
CA ALA A 325 8.64 26.17 -9.93
C ALA A 325 7.63 25.02 -10.17
N GLU A 326 7.80 24.25 -11.24
CA GLU A 326 6.95 23.10 -11.54
C GLU A 326 7.10 22.01 -10.48
N LYS A 327 8.30 21.77 -9.95
CA LYS A 327 8.54 20.82 -8.85
C LYS A 327 7.80 21.25 -7.58
N GLU A 328 7.85 22.55 -7.23
CA GLU A 328 7.17 23.09 -6.06
C GLU A 328 5.64 23.02 -6.22
N GLN A 329 5.11 23.36 -7.38
CA GLN A 329 3.68 23.23 -7.70
C GLN A 329 3.21 21.78 -7.60
N LEU A 330 3.99 20.84 -8.14
CA LEU A 330 3.70 19.41 -8.02
C LEU A 330 3.72 18.95 -6.56
N ARG A 331 4.70 19.40 -5.78
CA ARG A 331 4.78 19.13 -4.33
C ARG A 331 3.54 19.67 -3.60
N THR A 332 3.15 20.90 -3.89
CA THR A 332 1.95 21.53 -3.30
C THR A 332 0.71 20.69 -3.59
N PHE A 333 0.54 20.23 -4.83
CA PHE A 333 -0.57 19.33 -5.16
C PHE A 333 -0.52 18.01 -4.37
N LEU A 334 0.64 17.37 -4.27
CA LEU A 334 0.79 16.12 -3.52
C LEU A 334 0.48 16.29 -2.03
N VAL A 335 0.85 17.44 -1.45
CA VAL A 335 0.66 17.74 -0.03
C VAL A 335 -0.76 18.24 0.25
N GLU A 336 -1.22 19.28 -0.42
CA GLU A 336 -2.51 19.91 -0.15
C GLU A 336 -3.66 19.20 -0.87
N GLY A 337 -3.46 18.87 -2.14
CA GLY A 337 -4.52 18.33 -2.98
C GLY A 337 -4.93 16.91 -2.63
N LEU A 338 -4.01 16.09 -2.11
CA LEU A 338 -4.22 14.67 -1.85
C LEU A 338 -4.41 14.31 -0.37
N THR A 339 -4.38 15.30 0.52
CA THR A 339 -4.61 15.11 1.96
C THR A 339 -6.08 15.39 2.30
N GLY A 340 -6.77 14.39 2.81
CA GLY A 340 -8.17 14.47 3.21
C GLY A 340 -8.36 14.85 4.68
N ALA A 341 -9.58 14.65 5.16
CA ALA A 341 -9.90 14.89 6.56
C ALA A 341 -9.15 13.90 7.47
N PRO A 342 -8.61 14.34 8.61
CA PRO A 342 -7.93 13.46 9.56
C PRO A 342 -8.81 12.30 10.01
N LEU A 343 -8.25 11.09 10.07
CA LEU A 343 -8.92 9.93 10.61
C LEU A 343 -9.05 10.07 12.15
N ASN A 344 -10.26 10.32 12.61
CA ASN A 344 -10.55 10.42 14.04
C ASN A 344 -10.67 9.03 14.67
N LEU A 345 -9.54 8.41 14.99
CA LEU A 345 -9.49 7.10 15.62
C LEU A 345 -9.38 7.21 17.13
N THR A 346 -10.38 6.69 17.84
CA THR A 346 -10.31 6.49 19.28
C THR A 346 -9.60 5.17 19.58
N TYR A 347 -8.54 5.20 20.39
CA TYR A 347 -7.84 3.98 20.80
C TYR A 347 -8.76 3.07 21.61
N PRO A 348 -8.89 1.78 21.26
CA PRO A 348 -9.79 0.89 21.99
C PRO A 348 -9.18 0.49 23.34
N LYS A 349 -10.04 0.15 24.30
CA LYS A 349 -9.61 -0.62 25.46
C LYS A 349 -9.54 -2.09 25.03
N VAL A 350 -8.33 -2.64 25.05
CA VAL A 350 -8.07 -4.06 24.79
C VAL A 350 -8.43 -4.86 26.06
N PRO A 351 -9.15 -6.00 25.96
CA PRO A 351 -9.58 -6.80 27.10
C PRO A 351 -8.44 -7.39 27.92
#